data_07586b0c138fc8975f4e2d364d70bf78
#
_entry.id   07586b0c138fc8975f4e2d364d70bf78
#
_cell.length_a   1.000
_cell.length_b   1.000
_cell.length_c   1.000
_cell.angle_alpha   90.00
_cell.angle_beta   90.00
_cell.angle_gamma   90.00
#
_symmetry.space_group_name_H-M   'P 1'
#
loop_
_entity.id
_entity.type
_entity.pdbx_description
1 polymer ?
#
loop_
_entity_poly.entity_id
_entity_poly.type
_entity_poly.pdbx_seq_one_letter_code
_entity_poly.pdbx_strand_id
1 'polypeptide(L)'
;MKKSLGKVRWLYILLLIFATEKRIMPMSTKTMTKMLAEYFKTQPVLKAWLFGSFARGEETSKSDVDLLVEFDKNARVSLMKHAGMIVDLERKLRRPVDLVTDGTLLPFAVESANRDKILIYERAS
;
A
#
# COMPACT_ATOMS: atom_id res chain seq x y z
N MET A 1 46.60 2.52 7.99
CA MET A 1 45.63 3.53 7.56
C MET A 1 44.61 3.01 6.56
N LYS A 2 45.05 2.37 5.46
CA LYS A 2 44.13 1.79 4.50
C LYS A 2 43.24 0.70 5.10
N LYS A 3 43.73 -0.06 6.08
CA LYS A 3 42.97 -1.11 6.76
C LYS A 3 41.85 -0.56 7.65
N SER A 4 42.04 0.59 8.28
CA SER A 4 40.99 1.18 9.12
C SER A 4 39.85 1.78 8.29
N LEU A 5 40.18 2.37 7.13
CA LEU A 5 39.18 2.87 6.19
C LEU A 5 38.35 1.72 5.60
N GLY A 6 39.00 0.57 5.34
CA GLY A 6 38.32 -0.61 4.88
C GLY A 6 37.31 -1.13 5.90
N LYS A 7 37.66 -1.12 7.19
CA LYS A 7 36.77 -1.56 8.26
C LYS A 7 35.55 -0.65 8.40
N VAL A 8 35.75 0.66 8.34
CA VAL A 8 34.67 1.64 8.40
C VAL A 8 33.72 1.46 7.20
N ARG A 9 34.29 1.25 6.03
CA ARG A 9 33.53 1.02 4.82
C ARG A 9 32.66 -0.24 4.92
N TRP A 10 33.20 -1.30 5.47
CA TRP A 10 32.46 -2.54 5.70
C TRP A 10 31.30 -2.33 6.66
N LEU A 11 31.53 -1.65 7.78
CA LEU A 11 30.48 -1.32 8.73
C LEU A 11 29.37 -0.51 8.08
N TYR A 12 29.73 0.45 7.25
CA TYR A 12 28.76 1.28 6.52
C TYR A 12 27.94 0.43 5.56
N ILE A 13 28.58 -0.46 4.81
CA ILE A 13 27.88 -1.37 3.89
C ILE A 13 26.94 -2.30 4.68
N LEU A 14 27.40 -2.86 5.79
CA LEU A 14 26.57 -3.71 6.65
C LEU A 14 25.36 -2.96 7.19
N LEU A 15 25.53 -1.71 7.60
CA LEU A 15 24.42 -0.88 8.06
C LEU A 15 23.42 -0.61 6.95
N LEU A 16 23.90 -0.35 5.73
CA LEU A 16 23.04 -0.16 4.57
C LEU A 16 22.26 -1.43 4.22
N ILE A 17 22.94 -2.57 4.21
CA ILE A 17 22.30 -3.87 3.94
C ILE A 17 21.26 -4.17 5.01
N PHE A 18 21.60 -3.95 6.28
CA PHE A 18 20.69 -4.17 7.38
C PHE A 18 19.46 -3.26 7.32
N ALA A 19 19.67 -1.99 6.98
CA ALA A 19 18.57 -1.05 6.79
C ALA A 19 17.69 -1.44 5.59
N THR A 20 18.31 -1.94 4.52
CA THR A 20 17.60 -2.42 3.33
C THR A 20 16.79 -3.67 3.65
N GLU A 21 17.34 -4.60 4.41
CA GLU A 21 16.62 -5.80 4.84
C GLU A 21 15.41 -5.46 5.71
N LYS A 22 15.53 -4.50 6.62
CA LYS A 22 14.39 -4.01 7.40
C LYS A 22 13.30 -3.43 6.52
N ARG A 23 13.66 -2.81 5.40
CA ARG A 23 12.71 -2.26 4.44
C ARG A 23 12.03 -3.34 3.61
N ILE A 24 12.73 -4.46 3.41
CA ILE A 24 12.29 -5.57 2.59
C ILE A 24 11.48 -6.59 3.42
N MET A 25 11.58 -6.54 4.76
CA MET A 25 10.77 -7.41 5.59
C MET A 25 9.30 -7.19 5.27
N PRO A 26 8.63 -8.18 4.66
CA PRO A 26 7.25 -7.96 4.25
C PRO A 26 6.39 -7.79 5.49
N MET A 27 5.72 -6.66 5.53
CA MET A 27 4.65 -6.47 6.48
C MET A 27 3.60 -7.54 6.23
N SER A 28 3.11 -8.21 7.26
CA SER A 28 2.05 -9.19 7.10
C SER A 28 0.81 -8.51 6.53
N THR A 29 0.02 -9.24 5.76
CA THR A 29 -1.23 -8.72 5.20
C THR A 29 -2.16 -8.23 6.32
N LYS A 30 -2.18 -8.93 7.43
CA LYS A 30 -2.97 -8.53 8.60
C LYS A 30 -2.56 -7.17 9.16
N THR A 31 -1.26 -6.93 9.32
CA THR A 31 -0.73 -5.64 9.78
C THR A 31 -1.01 -4.55 8.76
N MET A 32 -0.82 -4.85 7.49
CA MET A 32 -1.08 -3.92 6.40
C MET A 32 -2.54 -3.49 6.36
N THR A 33 -3.49 -4.42 6.49
CA THR A 33 -4.91 -4.10 6.47
C THR A 33 -5.30 -3.22 7.65
N LYS A 34 -4.70 -3.44 8.82
CA LYS A 34 -4.90 -2.57 9.98
C LYS A 34 -4.43 -1.15 9.72
N MET A 35 -3.23 -1.01 9.17
CA MET A 35 -2.67 0.31 8.84
C MET A 35 -3.53 1.03 7.82
N LEU A 36 -3.99 0.32 6.80
CA LEU A 36 -4.86 0.87 5.77
C LEU A 36 -6.18 1.34 6.36
N ALA A 37 -6.81 0.54 7.19
CA ALA A 37 -8.07 0.90 7.84
C ALA A 37 -7.92 2.16 8.71
N GLU A 38 -6.85 2.25 9.48
CA GLU A 38 -6.56 3.42 10.30
C GLU A 38 -6.35 4.67 9.44
N TYR A 39 -5.65 4.53 8.33
CA TYR A 39 -5.43 5.65 7.42
C TYR A 39 -6.76 6.11 6.79
N PHE A 40 -7.57 5.19 6.32
CA PHE A 40 -8.83 5.54 5.65
C PHE A 40 -9.84 6.20 6.59
N LYS A 41 -9.74 5.98 7.89
CA LYS A 41 -10.56 6.70 8.87
C LYS A 41 -10.39 8.22 8.79
N THR A 42 -9.21 8.67 8.40
CA THR A 42 -8.87 10.08 8.30
C THR A 42 -9.14 10.66 6.92
N GLN A 43 -9.64 9.87 5.99
CA GLN A 43 -9.81 10.26 4.60
C GLN A 43 -11.31 10.28 4.22
N PRO A 44 -11.68 10.95 3.12
CA PRO A 44 -13.06 10.97 2.66
C PRO A 44 -13.44 9.68 1.93
N VAL A 45 -13.25 8.56 2.59
CA VAL A 45 -13.48 7.21 2.06
C VAL A 45 -14.60 6.55 2.83
N LEU A 46 -15.59 6.00 2.12
CA LEU A 46 -16.67 5.24 2.70
C LEU A 46 -16.30 3.77 2.86
N LYS A 47 -15.71 3.19 1.84
CA LYS A 47 -15.32 1.79 1.82
C LYS A 47 -14.00 1.65 1.08
N ALA A 48 -13.22 0.64 1.47
CA ALA A 48 -12.00 0.28 0.78
C ALA A 48 -11.87 -1.24 0.74
N TRP A 49 -11.41 -1.73 -0.40
CA TRP A 49 -11.18 -3.16 -0.64
C TRP A 49 -9.75 -3.38 -1.09
N LEU A 50 -9.19 -4.49 -0.65
CA LEU A 50 -7.93 -5.00 -1.16
C LEU A 50 -8.25 -5.97 -2.28
N PHE A 51 -7.54 -5.85 -3.41
CA PHE A 51 -7.70 -6.79 -4.52
C PHE A 51 -6.31 -7.15 -5.09
N GLY A 52 -6.28 -7.89 -6.19
CA GLY A 52 -5.02 -8.33 -6.80
C GLY A 52 -4.31 -9.41 -6.00
N SER A 53 -2.99 -9.46 -6.12
CA SER A 53 -2.17 -10.52 -5.54
C SER A 53 -2.29 -10.63 -4.02
N PHE A 54 -2.37 -9.50 -3.32
CA PHE A 54 -2.54 -9.51 -1.86
C PHE A 54 -3.87 -10.13 -1.43
N ALA A 55 -4.94 -9.86 -2.17
CA ALA A 55 -6.24 -10.44 -1.86
C ALA A 55 -6.27 -11.95 -2.11
N ARG A 56 -5.51 -12.42 -3.10
CA ARG A 56 -5.43 -13.85 -3.44
C ARG A 56 -4.40 -14.63 -2.60
N GLY A 57 -3.61 -13.95 -1.77
CA GLY A 57 -2.53 -14.58 -1.03
C GLY A 57 -1.35 -15.00 -1.90
N GLU A 58 -1.20 -14.37 -3.06
CA GLU A 58 -0.14 -14.67 -4.04
C GLU A 58 0.94 -13.60 -4.06
N GLU A 59 0.98 -12.71 -3.06
CA GLU A 59 1.91 -11.60 -3.02
C GLU A 59 3.35 -12.06 -2.90
N THR A 60 4.22 -11.29 -3.55
CA THR A 60 5.68 -11.44 -3.44
C THR A 60 6.27 -10.13 -2.91
N SER A 61 7.58 -10.11 -2.66
CA SER A 61 8.27 -8.89 -2.23
C SER A 61 8.17 -7.76 -3.25
N LYS A 62 7.83 -8.06 -4.49
CA LYS A 62 7.70 -7.09 -5.58
C LYS A 62 6.26 -6.74 -5.93
N SER A 63 5.29 -7.33 -5.23
CA SER A 63 3.88 -7.09 -5.53
C SER A 63 3.47 -5.66 -5.16
N ASP A 64 2.67 -5.05 -6.02
CA ASP A 64 1.99 -3.80 -5.74
C ASP A 64 0.80 -4.05 -4.83
N VAL A 65 0.42 -3.05 -4.08
CA VAL A 65 -0.81 -3.11 -3.28
C VAL A 65 -1.92 -2.48 -4.09
N ASP A 66 -2.93 -3.28 -4.45
CA ASP A 66 -4.05 -2.84 -5.25
C ASP A 66 -5.25 -2.58 -4.36
N LEU A 67 -5.71 -1.34 -4.34
CA LEU A 67 -6.81 -0.88 -3.51
C LEU A 67 -7.92 -0.29 -4.36
N LEU A 68 -9.15 -0.67 -4.03
CA LEU A 68 -10.35 -0.10 -4.60
C LEU A 68 -11.03 0.70 -3.50
N VAL A 69 -11.41 1.94 -3.77
CA VAL A 69 -12.05 2.79 -2.77
C VAL A 69 -13.34 3.40 -3.31
N GLU A 70 -14.31 3.56 -2.41
CA GLU A 70 -15.50 4.34 -2.64
C GLU A 70 -15.37 5.62 -1.83
N PHE A 71 -15.27 6.75 -2.50
CA PHE A 71 -15.18 8.04 -1.82
C PHE A 71 -16.56 8.52 -1.37
N ASP A 72 -16.56 9.32 -0.31
CA ASP A 72 -17.75 10.02 0.14
C ASP A 72 -18.23 10.96 -0.97
N LYS A 73 -19.47 10.81 -1.39
CA LYS A 73 -20.08 11.62 -2.45
C LYS A 73 -20.15 13.10 -2.11
N ASN A 74 -20.19 13.42 -0.82
CA ASN A 74 -20.22 14.79 -0.35
C ASN A 74 -18.84 15.43 -0.28
N ALA A 75 -17.78 14.64 -0.41
CA ALA A 75 -16.42 15.13 -0.45
C ALA A 75 -15.97 15.28 -1.89
N ARG A 76 -15.37 16.42 -2.20
CA ARG A 76 -14.78 16.63 -3.52
C ARG A 76 -13.33 16.18 -3.48
N VAL A 77 -13.10 14.97 -3.96
CA VAL A 77 -11.74 14.44 -4.03
C VAL A 77 -11.10 14.88 -5.33
N SER A 78 -10.22 15.86 -5.24
CA SER A 78 -9.47 16.34 -6.39
C SER A 78 -8.41 15.32 -6.82
N LEU A 79 -7.88 15.49 -8.03
CA LEU A 79 -6.76 14.68 -8.51
C LEU A 79 -5.55 14.80 -7.58
N MET A 80 -5.29 16.03 -7.08
CA MET A 80 -4.21 16.27 -6.13
C MET A 80 -4.41 15.53 -4.82
N LYS A 81 -5.64 15.51 -4.31
CA LYS A 81 -5.96 14.75 -3.08
C LYS A 81 -5.76 13.26 -3.31
N HIS A 82 -6.24 12.74 -4.43
CA HIS A 82 -6.06 11.33 -4.80
C HIS A 82 -4.58 10.96 -4.89
N ALA A 83 -3.79 11.77 -5.60
CA ALA A 83 -2.36 11.55 -5.72
C ALA A 83 -1.65 11.62 -4.37
N GLY A 84 -2.05 12.55 -3.51
CA GLY A 84 -1.53 12.68 -2.15
C GLY A 84 -1.79 11.43 -1.31
N MET A 85 -2.95 10.83 -1.45
CA MET A 85 -3.29 9.58 -0.76
C MET A 85 -2.38 8.44 -1.22
N ILE A 86 -2.10 8.33 -2.50
CA ILE A 86 -1.18 7.32 -3.05
C ILE A 86 0.21 7.50 -2.44
N VAL A 87 0.72 8.72 -2.42
CA VAL A 87 2.03 9.03 -1.85
C VAL A 87 2.08 8.67 -0.37
N ASP A 88 1.04 9.03 0.40
CA ASP A 88 0.96 8.70 1.82
C ASP A 88 0.99 7.20 2.04
N LEU A 89 0.21 6.46 1.26
CA LEU A 89 0.12 5.00 1.37
C LEU A 89 1.44 4.33 0.99
N GLU A 90 2.07 4.78 -0.09
CA GLU A 90 3.37 4.24 -0.50
C GLU A 90 4.44 4.45 0.56
N ARG A 91 4.42 5.60 1.22
CA ARG A 91 5.35 5.87 2.33
C ARG A 91 5.09 4.95 3.53
N LYS A 92 3.82 4.72 3.85
CA LYS A 92 3.44 3.88 4.98
C LYS A 92 3.72 2.40 4.72
N LEU A 93 3.42 1.93 3.53
CA LEU A 93 3.53 0.52 3.18
C LEU A 93 4.89 0.17 2.58
N ARG A 94 5.63 1.17 2.10
CA ARG A 94 6.94 1.01 1.43
C ARG A 94 6.85 0.08 0.22
N ARG A 95 5.75 0.21 -0.51
CA ARG A 95 5.47 -0.52 -1.74
C ARG A 95 4.72 0.39 -2.69
N PRO A 96 4.80 0.13 -4.00
CA PRO A 96 3.90 0.80 -4.94
C PRO A 96 2.45 0.49 -4.58
N VAL A 97 1.62 1.50 -4.69
CA VAL A 97 0.18 1.40 -4.38
C VAL A 97 -0.61 1.86 -5.58
N ASP A 98 -1.55 1.04 -6.01
CA ASP A 98 -2.53 1.40 -7.02
C ASP A 98 -3.86 1.65 -6.32
N LEU A 99 -4.31 2.88 -6.32
CA LEU A 99 -5.54 3.31 -5.66
C LEU A 99 -6.58 3.67 -6.72
N VAL A 100 -7.55 2.81 -6.88
CA VAL A 100 -8.57 2.91 -7.93
C VAL A 100 -9.90 3.28 -7.31
N THR A 101 -10.61 4.22 -7.93
CA THR A 101 -11.95 4.59 -7.50
C THR A 101 -12.95 3.56 -8.00
N ASP A 102 -13.87 3.14 -7.13
CA ASP A 102 -14.93 2.23 -7.51
C ASP A 102 -15.75 2.82 -8.67
N GLY A 103 -16.03 2.00 -9.66
CA GLY A 103 -16.74 2.42 -10.87
C GLY A 103 -15.82 2.87 -12.01
N THR A 104 -14.51 3.01 -11.79
CA THR A 104 -13.56 3.46 -12.83
C THR A 104 -12.76 2.32 -13.46
N LEU A 105 -12.90 1.10 -12.95
CA LEU A 105 -12.21 -0.05 -13.51
C LEU A 105 -12.71 -0.38 -14.91
N LEU A 106 -11.80 -0.83 -15.76
CA LEU A 106 -12.17 -1.33 -17.08
C LEU A 106 -13.04 -2.58 -16.93
N PRO A 107 -13.98 -2.83 -17.87
CA PRO A 107 -14.93 -3.95 -17.73
C PRO A 107 -14.29 -5.31 -17.46
N PHE A 108 -13.17 -5.62 -18.11
CA PHE A 108 -12.48 -6.90 -17.87
C PHE A 108 -11.85 -7.00 -16.48
N ALA A 109 -11.48 -5.86 -15.89
CA ALA A 109 -10.88 -5.82 -14.55
C ALA A 109 -11.96 -5.85 -13.46
N VAL A 110 -13.17 -5.36 -13.74
CA VAL A 110 -14.27 -5.33 -12.77
C VAL A 110 -14.63 -6.73 -12.29
N GLU A 111 -14.75 -7.68 -13.20
CA GLU A 111 -15.11 -9.06 -12.85
C GLU A 111 -14.06 -9.70 -11.94
N SER A 112 -12.79 -9.55 -12.30
CA SER A 112 -11.68 -10.06 -11.50
C SER A 112 -11.62 -9.40 -10.13
N ALA A 113 -11.73 -8.08 -10.07
CA ALA A 113 -11.71 -7.35 -8.81
C ALA A 113 -12.88 -7.72 -7.92
N ASN A 114 -14.09 -7.85 -8.47
CA ASN A 114 -15.27 -8.22 -7.71
C ASN A 114 -15.17 -9.64 -7.13
N ARG A 115 -14.54 -10.55 -7.86
CA ARG A 115 -14.35 -11.91 -7.39
C ARG A 115 -13.33 -11.99 -6.25
N ASP A 116 -12.24 -11.24 -6.34
CA ASP A 116 -11.09 -11.37 -5.46
C ASP A 116 -11.07 -10.36 -4.32
N LYS A 117 -11.82 -9.27 -4.42
CA LYS A 117 -11.72 -8.16 -3.47
C LYS A 117 -12.13 -8.54 -2.05
N ILE A 118 -11.38 -8.00 -1.09
CA ILE A 118 -11.63 -8.19 0.33
C ILE A 118 -11.90 -6.82 0.95
N LEU A 119 -13.05 -6.68 1.61
CA LEU A 119 -13.37 -5.42 2.31
C LEU A 119 -12.44 -5.27 3.51
N ILE A 120 -11.68 -4.17 3.53
CA ILE A 120 -10.73 -3.89 4.62
C ILE A 120 -11.12 -2.68 5.46
N TYR A 121 -12.02 -1.85 4.97
CA TYR A 121 -12.48 -0.66 5.69
C TYR A 121 -13.91 -0.31 5.26
N GLU A 122 -14.73 0.02 6.23
CA GLU A 122 -16.07 0.57 6.02
C GLU A 122 -16.33 1.60 7.10
N ARG A 123 -16.71 2.81 6.69
CA ARG A 123 -17.00 3.88 7.63
C ARG A 123 -18.22 3.53 8.44
N ALA A 124 -18.15 3.72 9.76
CA ALA A 124 -19.30 3.58 10.63
C ALA A 124 -20.33 4.65 10.30
N SER A 125 -21.58 4.24 10.16
CA SER A 125 -22.68 5.17 9.88
C SER A 125 -23.19 5.84 11.16
#